data_a54243547cfe4b72451a76c3e4b89754
#
_entry.id   a54243547cfe4b72451a76c3e4b89754
#
_cell.length_a   1.000
_cell.length_b   1.000
_cell.length_c   1.000
_cell.angle_alpha   90.00
_cell.angle_beta   90.00
_cell.angle_gamma   90.00
#
_symmetry.space_group_name_H-M   'P 1'
#
loop_
_entity.id
_entity.type
_entity.pdbx_description
1 polymer ?
#
loop_
_entity_poly.entity_id
_entity_poly.type
_entity_poly.pdbx_seq_one_letter_code
_entity_poly.pdbx_strand_id
1 'polypeptide(L)'
;KYNVLVGFSDHTQDDTASLGAIAMGACIVEKHFTLNKKLPGPDQKSSLEPLELKKWIEKIRIMEKSLGNKNKTITDAEKKNLSMKKMLIVRPAKKGTIISPSMLAAKRADGKGVLPLQNNLDKILGKKLLKNIKYEVKFSWNLI
;
A
#
# COMPACT_ATOMS: atom_id res chain seq x y z
N LYS A 1 -1.83 27.13 -9.21
CA LYS A 1 -1.83 28.42 -9.95
C LYS A 1 -1.23 29.55 -9.11
N TYR A 2 -1.49 29.56 -7.80
CA TYR A 2 -1.08 30.65 -6.92
C TYR A 2 0.12 30.30 -6.02
N ASN A 3 0.51 29.04 -5.95
CA ASN A 3 1.61 28.51 -5.10
C ASN A 3 1.50 28.97 -3.64
N VAL A 4 0.31 28.82 -3.07
CA VAL A 4 -0.01 29.15 -1.67
C VAL A 4 -0.58 27.95 -0.94
N LEU A 5 -0.54 27.98 0.38
CA LEU A 5 -1.25 27.02 1.22
C LEU A 5 -2.76 27.20 1.03
N VAL A 6 -3.46 26.09 0.88
CA VAL A 6 -4.90 26.08 0.62
C VAL A 6 -5.62 25.47 1.82
N GLY A 7 -6.68 26.15 2.25
CA GLY A 7 -7.63 25.67 3.24
C GLY A 7 -9.00 25.38 2.64
N PHE A 8 -9.84 24.74 3.42
CA PHE A 8 -11.22 24.45 3.08
C PHE A 8 -12.13 24.81 4.26
N SER A 9 -13.13 25.65 4.00
CA SER A 9 -14.20 25.99 4.95
C SER A 9 -15.39 25.08 4.68
N ASP A 10 -15.68 24.18 5.61
CA ASP A 10 -16.67 23.10 5.43
C ASP A 10 -17.99 23.46 6.11
N HIS A 11 -19.03 23.66 5.32
CA HIS A 11 -20.41 23.92 5.75
C HIS A 11 -21.33 22.71 5.57
N THR A 12 -20.80 21.53 5.22
CA THR A 12 -21.60 20.31 5.06
C THR A 12 -21.93 19.70 6.44
N GLN A 13 -22.90 18.80 6.48
CA GLN A 13 -23.33 18.20 7.76
C GLN A 13 -22.44 17.01 8.16
N ASP A 14 -21.75 16.38 7.20
CA ASP A 14 -20.88 15.23 7.43
C ASP A 14 -19.38 15.60 7.28
N ASP A 15 -18.52 14.61 7.27
CA ASP A 15 -17.07 14.77 7.20
C ASP A 15 -16.48 14.48 5.82
N THR A 16 -17.30 14.08 4.85
CA THR A 16 -16.84 13.64 3.51
C THR A 16 -16.10 14.75 2.77
N ALA A 17 -16.66 15.97 2.79
CA ALA A 17 -16.06 17.12 2.10
C ALA A 17 -14.72 17.51 2.73
N SER A 18 -14.61 17.53 4.05
CA SER A 18 -13.36 17.78 4.78
C SER A 18 -12.29 16.74 4.44
N LEU A 19 -12.63 15.46 4.48
CA LEU A 19 -11.70 14.38 4.16
C LEU A 19 -11.24 14.43 2.70
N GLY A 20 -12.18 14.73 1.78
CA GLY A 20 -11.87 14.96 0.37
C GLY A 20 -10.91 16.13 0.17
N ALA A 21 -11.13 17.25 0.83
CA ALA A 21 -10.26 18.43 0.75
C ALA A 21 -8.83 18.11 1.21
N ILE A 22 -8.68 17.36 2.32
CA ILE A 22 -7.37 16.93 2.81
C ILE A 22 -6.68 15.99 1.81
N ALA A 23 -7.42 15.04 1.24
CA ALA A 23 -6.88 14.15 0.21
C ALA A 23 -6.40 14.92 -1.03
N MET A 24 -7.01 16.06 -1.33
CA MET A 24 -6.60 16.97 -2.40
C MET A 24 -5.48 17.95 -2.00
N GLY A 25 -5.03 17.92 -0.75
CA GLY A 25 -3.89 18.71 -0.27
C GLY A 25 -4.26 19.97 0.52
N ALA A 26 -5.49 20.09 1.03
CA ALA A 26 -5.82 21.14 1.97
C ALA A 26 -5.04 20.94 3.28
N CYS A 27 -4.41 22.02 3.77
CA CYS A 27 -3.61 22.00 4.99
C CYS A 27 -4.28 22.72 6.17
N ILE A 28 -5.42 23.36 5.92
CA ILE A 28 -6.28 23.99 6.92
C ILE A 28 -7.71 23.56 6.61
N VAL A 29 -8.47 23.15 7.63
CA VAL A 29 -9.89 22.87 7.51
C VAL A 29 -10.63 23.60 8.62
N GLU A 30 -11.68 24.32 8.26
CA GLU A 30 -12.54 25.08 9.16
C GLU A 30 -13.94 24.48 9.16
N LYS A 31 -14.56 24.42 10.31
CA LYS A 31 -15.95 23.98 10.47
C LYS A 31 -16.62 24.65 11.65
N HIS A 32 -17.91 24.94 11.52
CA HIS A 32 -18.70 25.50 12.60
C HIS A 32 -18.70 24.58 13.83
N PHE A 33 -18.63 25.19 15.01
CA PHE A 33 -18.68 24.51 16.29
C PHE A 33 -19.78 25.08 17.18
N THR A 34 -20.48 24.23 17.90
CA THR A 34 -21.49 24.60 18.89
C THR A 34 -21.42 23.70 20.11
N LEU A 35 -21.87 24.20 21.24
CA LEU A 35 -22.08 23.38 22.44
C LEU A 35 -23.32 22.53 22.37
N ASN A 36 -24.37 22.97 21.63
CA ASN A 36 -25.60 22.24 21.44
C ASN A 36 -26.31 22.71 20.16
N LYS A 37 -26.58 21.79 19.25
CA LYS A 37 -27.30 22.05 17.98
C LYS A 37 -28.72 22.57 18.13
N LYS A 38 -29.30 22.44 19.32
CA LYS A 38 -30.65 22.94 19.63
C LYS A 38 -30.68 24.43 20.03
N LEU A 39 -29.50 25.04 20.19
CA LEU A 39 -29.43 26.48 20.46
C LEU A 39 -30.01 27.28 19.27
N PRO A 40 -30.61 28.45 19.53
CA PRO A 40 -31.06 29.30 18.45
C PRO A 40 -29.91 29.87 17.64
N GLY A 41 -30.07 29.89 16.31
CA GLY A 41 -29.07 30.44 15.39
C GLY A 41 -29.06 29.73 14.05
N PRO A 42 -28.57 30.38 12.98
CA PRO A 42 -28.64 29.83 11.63
C PRO A 42 -27.69 28.63 11.44
N ASP A 43 -26.55 28.63 12.10
CA ASP A 43 -25.45 27.67 11.81
C ASP A 43 -25.42 26.47 12.77
N GLN A 44 -26.28 26.45 13.79
CA GLN A 44 -26.26 25.43 14.84
C GLN A 44 -26.45 24.02 14.29
N LYS A 45 -27.27 23.83 13.27
CA LYS A 45 -27.58 22.52 12.67
C LYS A 45 -26.40 21.95 11.89
N SER A 46 -25.56 22.79 11.26
CA SER A 46 -24.36 22.41 10.51
C SER A 46 -23.10 22.40 11.36
N SER A 47 -23.18 22.86 12.61
CA SER A 47 -22.04 22.88 13.55
C SER A 47 -21.75 21.50 14.12
N LEU A 48 -20.52 21.27 14.52
CA LEU A 48 -20.12 20.09 15.28
C LEU A 48 -20.24 20.35 16.78
N GLU A 49 -20.83 19.41 17.52
CA GLU A 49 -20.77 19.37 18.97
C GLU A 49 -19.41 18.80 19.45
N PRO A 50 -19.03 18.99 20.74
CA PRO A 50 -17.68 18.62 21.22
C PRO A 50 -17.22 17.18 20.88
N LEU A 51 -18.11 16.20 21.04
CA LEU A 51 -17.80 14.81 20.71
C LEU A 51 -17.72 14.56 19.19
N GLU A 52 -18.53 15.25 18.40
CA GLU A 52 -18.47 15.19 16.94
C GLU A 52 -17.19 15.83 16.42
N LEU A 53 -16.80 16.98 16.96
CA LEU A 53 -15.54 17.65 16.62
C LEU A 53 -14.34 16.73 16.92
N LYS A 54 -14.32 16.08 18.07
CA LYS A 54 -13.27 15.12 18.41
C LYS A 54 -13.18 14.01 17.36
N LYS A 55 -14.30 13.36 17.02
CA LYS A 55 -14.33 12.30 16.01
C LYS A 55 -13.93 12.79 14.63
N TRP A 56 -14.32 13.99 14.26
CA TRP A 56 -13.96 14.62 13.00
C TRP A 56 -12.44 14.84 12.90
N ILE A 57 -11.81 15.36 13.97
CA ILE A 57 -10.34 15.51 14.03
C ILE A 57 -9.66 14.14 13.94
N GLU A 58 -10.14 13.13 14.65
CA GLU A 58 -9.58 11.77 14.59
C GLU A 58 -9.61 11.19 13.16
N LYS A 59 -10.73 11.38 12.44
CA LYS A 59 -10.86 10.97 11.04
C LYS A 59 -9.88 11.71 10.12
N ILE A 60 -9.71 13.01 10.32
CA ILE A 60 -8.71 13.82 9.60
C ILE A 60 -7.31 13.25 9.80
N ARG A 61 -6.92 12.94 11.05
CA ARG A 61 -5.59 12.36 11.34
C ARG A 61 -5.42 10.96 10.75
N ILE A 62 -6.49 10.18 10.65
CA ILE A 62 -6.46 8.89 9.95
C ILE A 62 -6.28 9.11 8.45
N MET A 63 -7.00 10.05 7.84
CA MET A 63 -6.85 10.38 6.43
C MET A 63 -5.41 10.82 6.10
N GLU A 64 -4.83 11.75 6.87
CA GLU A 64 -3.44 12.18 6.68
C GLU A 64 -2.45 11.01 6.70
N LYS A 65 -2.60 10.10 7.67
CA LYS A 65 -1.76 8.88 7.75
C LYS A 65 -1.96 7.96 6.54
N SER A 66 -3.19 7.87 6.04
CA SER A 66 -3.55 7.01 4.91
C SER A 66 -2.97 7.49 3.58
N LEU A 67 -2.73 8.79 3.44
CA LEU A 67 -2.09 9.37 2.25
C LEU A 67 -0.62 8.90 2.10
N GLY A 68 0.03 8.56 3.23
CA GLY A 68 1.40 8.05 3.22
C GLY A 68 2.40 9.05 2.64
N ASN A 69 3.35 8.55 1.90
CA ASN A 69 4.32 9.38 1.18
C ASN A 69 4.53 8.87 -0.25
N LYS A 70 5.11 9.71 -1.12
CA LYS A 70 5.34 9.40 -2.54
C LYS A 70 6.37 8.28 -2.76
N ASN A 71 7.26 8.05 -1.79
CA ASN A 71 8.31 7.04 -1.91
C ASN A 71 7.82 5.74 -1.30
N LYS A 72 7.72 4.69 -2.12
CA LYS A 72 7.39 3.36 -1.62
C LYS A 72 8.54 2.83 -0.76
N THR A 73 8.28 2.69 0.53
CA THR A 73 9.18 2.04 1.49
C THR A 73 8.53 0.76 2.01
N ILE A 74 9.36 -0.22 2.37
CA ILE A 74 8.87 -1.45 3.01
C ILE A 74 8.61 -1.14 4.47
N THR A 75 7.37 -1.24 4.91
CA THR A 75 6.98 -1.05 6.31
C THR A 75 7.46 -2.21 7.20
N ASP A 76 7.50 -2.01 8.52
CA ASP A 76 7.88 -3.08 9.44
C ASP A 76 6.86 -4.23 9.45
N ALA A 77 5.59 -3.93 9.22
CA ALA A 77 4.55 -4.96 9.01
C ALA A 77 4.82 -5.78 7.74
N GLU A 78 5.20 -5.12 6.63
CA GLU A 78 5.57 -5.81 5.40
C GLU A 78 6.86 -6.63 5.59
N LYS A 79 7.86 -6.15 6.36
CA LYS A 79 9.07 -6.90 6.67
C LYS A 79 8.77 -8.19 7.43
N LYS A 80 7.85 -8.16 8.40
CA LYS A 80 7.41 -9.36 9.14
C LYS A 80 6.73 -10.39 8.23
N ASN A 81 6.06 -9.95 7.17
CA ASN A 81 5.36 -10.80 6.20
C ASN A 81 6.22 -11.16 4.97
N LEU A 82 7.54 -10.92 5.01
CA LEU A 82 8.45 -11.28 3.92
C LEU A 82 8.45 -12.77 3.58
N SER A 83 8.13 -13.65 4.55
CA SER A 83 7.97 -15.09 4.34
C SER A 83 6.83 -15.47 3.39
N MET A 84 5.86 -14.57 3.21
CA MET A 84 4.76 -14.73 2.24
C MET A 84 5.07 -14.18 0.84
N LYS A 85 6.32 -13.81 0.57
CA LYS A 85 6.69 -13.24 -0.74
C LYS A 85 6.64 -14.28 -1.84
N LYS A 86 6.42 -13.79 -3.05
CA LYS A 86 6.53 -14.61 -4.25
C LYS A 86 7.97 -15.09 -4.37
N MET A 87 8.12 -16.42 -4.47
CA MET A 87 9.38 -17.09 -4.74
C MET A 87 9.45 -17.46 -6.22
N LEU A 88 10.68 -17.57 -6.72
CA LEU A 88 10.90 -18.07 -8.06
C LEU A 88 10.64 -19.58 -8.08
N ILE A 89 9.78 -20.01 -8.97
CA ILE A 89 9.42 -21.41 -9.18
C ILE A 89 9.92 -21.81 -10.57
N VAL A 90 10.51 -22.99 -10.65
CA VAL A 90 10.92 -23.60 -11.91
C VAL A 90 9.91 -24.66 -12.33
N ARG A 91 9.46 -24.59 -13.56
CA ARG A 91 8.56 -25.58 -14.17
C ARG A 91 9.31 -26.87 -14.52
N PRO A 92 8.60 -28.00 -14.70
CA PRO A 92 9.20 -29.26 -15.09
C PRO A 92 10.09 -29.15 -16.33
N ALA A 93 11.30 -29.69 -16.23
CA ALA A 93 12.25 -29.68 -17.33
C ALA A 93 13.34 -30.74 -17.12
N LYS A 94 13.99 -31.17 -18.20
CA LYS A 94 15.08 -32.14 -18.14
C LYS A 94 16.42 -31.47 -17.78
N LYS A 95 17.30 -32.22 -17.16
CA LYS A 95 18.71 -31.83 -16.98
C LYS A 95 19.30 -31.37 -18.33
N GLY A 96 20.11 -30.33 -18.29
CA GLY A 96 20.71 -29.71 -19.47
C GLY A 96 19.86 -28.70 -20.21
N THR A 97 18.57 -28.58 -19.87
CA THR A 97 17.70 -27.55 -20.46
C THR A 97 18.19 -26.16 -20.08
N ILE A 98 18.25 -25.23 -21.02
CA ILE A 98 18.62 -23.84 -20.80
C ILE A 98 17.37 -23.15 -20.23
N ILE A 99 17.55 -22.47 -19.09
CA ILE A 99 16.46 -21.75 -18.41
C ILE A 99 16.05 -20.52 -19.24
N SER A 100 14.79 -20.50 -19.63
CA SER A 100 14.13 -19.36 -20.30
C SER A 100 13.09 -18.72 -19.39
N PRO A 101 12.65 -17.48 -19.68
CA PRO A 101 11.60 -16.83 -18.90
C PRO A 101 10.32 -17.65 -18.77
N SER A 102 9.91 -18.39 -19.80
CA SER A 102 8.70 -19.24 -19.81
C SER A 102 8.77 -20.41 -18.82
N MET A 103 9.98 -20.80 -18.40
CA MET A 103 10.19 -21.87 -17.42
C MET A 103 10.11 -21.39 -15.99
N LEU A 104 10.04 -20.08 -15.76
CA LEU A 104 10.03 -19.47 -14.45
C LEU A 104 8.64 -18.89 -14.13
N ALA A 105 8.24 -18.98 -12.87
CA ALA A 105 7.03 -18.36 -12.37
C ALA A 105 7.28 -17.74 -11.00
N ALA A 106 6.61 -16.63 -10.69
CA ALA A 106 6.65 -16.00 -9.37
C ALA A 106 5.39 -16.42 -8.61
N LYS A 107 5.52 -17.35 -7.67
CA LYS A 107 4.39 -17.86 -6.87
C LYS A 107 4.65 -17.65 -5.37
N ARG A 108 3.56 -17.46 -4.59
CA ARG A 108 3.68 -17.48 -3.13
C ARG A 108 4.09 -18.88 -2.69
N ALA A 109 5.11 -18.96 -1.86
CA ALA A 109 5.59 -20.21 -1.30
C ALA A 109 6.19 -19.94 0.09
N ASP A 110 6.01 -20.89 0.99
CA ASP A 110 6.50 -20.81 2.36
C ASP A 110 8.01 -21.04 2.44
N GLY A 111 8.63 -20.52 3.50
CA GLY A 111 10.02 -20.72 3.82
C GLY A 111 11.00 -19.92 2.97
N LYS A 112 12.25 -20.37 2.95
CA LYS A 112 13.34 -19.72 2.20
C LYS A 112 13.28 -20.06 0.71
N GLY A 113 13.63 -19.10 -0.15
CA GLY A 113 13.69 -19.27 -1.60
C GLY A 113 14.29 -18.04 -2.27
N VAL A 114 14.48 -18.11 -3.57
CA VAL A 114 15.02 -17.01 -4.37
C VAL A 114 13.85 -16.11 -4.82
N LEU A 115 13.99 -14.81 -4.57
CA LEU A 115 12.99 -13.82 -4.97
C LEU A 115 13.08 -13.54 -6.48
N PRO A 116 11.95 -13.26 -7.15
CA PRO A 116 11.91 -12.92 -8.57
C PRO A 116 12.34 -11.46 -8.83
N LEU A 117 13.54 -11.11 -8.36
CA LEU A 117 14.17 -9.81 -8.58
C LEU A 117 15.00 -9.84 -9.85
N GLN A 118 15.11 -8.70 -10.56
CA GLN A 118 15.87 -8.61 -11.81
C GLN A 118 17.29 -9.16 -11.68
N ASN A 119 18.02 -8.77 -10.63
CA ASN A 119 19.39 -9.25 -10.39
C ASN A 119 19.50 -10.78 -10.24
N ASN A 120 18.44 -11.44 -9.77
CA ASN A 120 18.40 -12.89 -9.68
C ASN A 120 18.07 -13.51 -11.04
N LEU A 121 17.12 -12.92 -11.77
CA LEU A 121 16.75 -13.36 -13.11
C LEU A 121 17.94 -13.30 -14.07
N ASP A 122 18.71 -12.23 -14.06
CA ASP A 122 19.90 -12.04 -14.90
C ASP A 122 20.97 -13.12 -14.65
N LYS A 123 21.06 -13.61 -13.41
CA LYS A 123 21.99 -14.70 -13.03
C LYS A 123 21.49 -16.09 -13.40
N ILE A 124 20.18 -16.26 -13.57
CA ILE A 124 19.50 -17.56 -13.76
C ILE A 124 19.22 -17.83 -15.23
N LEU A 125 18.76 -16.81 -15.96
CA LEU A 125 18.41 -16.96 -17.36
C LEU A 125 19.63 -17.33 -18.20
N GLY A 126 19.44 -18.24 -19.14
CA GLY A 126 20.52 -18.75 -19.98
C GLY A 126 21.41 -19.82 -19.33
N LYS A 127 21.25 -20.11 -18.03
CA LYS A 127 21.97 -21.21 -17.36
C LYS A 127 21.33 -22.55 -17.66
N LYS A 128 22.13 -23.63 -17.58
CA LYS A 128 21.65 -25.00 -17.78
C LYS A 128 21.24 -25.65 -16.48
N LEU A 129 20.11 -26.35 -16.47
CA LEU A 129 19.68 -27.16 -15.34
C LEU A 129 20.64 -28.31 -15.11
N LEU A 130 21.10 -28.50 -13.89
CA LEU A 130 21.98 -29.58 -13.44
C LEU A 130 21.21 -30.86 -13.08
N LYS A 131 19.86 -30.76 -12.90
CA LYS A 131 19.01 -31.87 -12.46
C LYS A 131 17.71 -31.90 -13.26
N ASN A 132 17.06 -33.08 -13.32
CA ASN A 132 15.71 -33.22 -13.82
C ASN A 132 14.72 -32.62 -12.82
N ILE A 133 13.79 -31.81 -13.30
CA ILE A 133 12.70 -31.24 -12.52
C ILE A 133 11.41 -31.90 -13.01
N LYS A 134 10.83 -32.79 -12.19
CA LYS A 134 9.60 -33.53 -12.54
C LYS A 134 8.33 -32.73 -12.26
N TYR A 135 8.37 -31.87 -11.23
CA TYR A 135 7.24 -31.04 -10.80
C TYR A 135 7.72 -29.60 -10.61
N GLU A 136 6.80 -28.66 -10.50
CA GLU A 136 7.17 -27.28 -10.12
C GLU A 136 7.88 -27.27 -8.77
N VAL A 137 9.06 -26.68 -8.70
CA VAL A 137 9.85 -26.58 -7.47
C VAL A 137 10.31 -25.14 -7.24
N LYS A 138 10.51 -24.77 -5.99
CA LYS A 138 11.18 -23.50 -5.67
C LYS A 138 12.58 -23.51 -6.27
N PHE A 139 12.93 -22.40 -6.92
CA PHE A 139 14.28 -22.25 -7.43
C PHE A 139 15.28 -22.24 -6.26
N SER A 140 16.35 -22.97 -6.42
CA SER A 140 17.54 -22.94 -5.56
C SER A 140 18.79 -22.95 -6.42
N TRP A 141 19.87 -22.35 -5.94
CA TRP A 141 21.11 -22.18 -6.71
C TRP A 141 21.79 -23.50 -7.07
N ASN A 142 21.49 -24.59 -6.39
CA ASN A 142 21.99 -25.92 -6.73
C ASN A 142 21.30 -26.58 -7.93
N LEU A 143 20.38 -25.88 -8.58
CA LEU A 143 19.73 -26.33 -9.82
C LEU A 143 20.49 -25.88 -11.07
N ILE A 144 21.45 -24.94 -10.93
CA ILE A 144 22.23 -24.37 -12.03
C ILE A 144 23.73 -24.38 -11.70
#